data_6539821f603f918caa3c8b7a3ed3d310
#
_entry.id   6539821f603f918caa3c8b7a3ed3d310
#
_cell.length_a   1.000
_cell.length_b   1.000
_cell.length_c   1.000
_cell.angle_alpha   90.00
_cell.angle_beta   90.00
_cell.angle_gamma   90.00
#
_symmetry.space_group_name_H-M   'P 1'
#
loop_
_entity.id
_entity.type
_entity.pdbx_description
1 polymer ?
#
loop_
_entity_poly.entity_id
_entity_poly.type
_entity_poly.pdbx_seq_one_letter_code
_entity_poly.pdbx_strand_id
1 'polypeptide(L)'
;MKHRNALLMVSAAIALLLSTHVQRSYGQTKPLNDSAYLAQALTPPMGWNSWNKFGCNVSEKLVMQMADEMVETGMKDAGYQYIVIDDCWQVGRDSLGFIMPDPDRFPHGMKYLADYVHSKGLKLGLYSCAGSYTCQGRPGSRGHQYQDALSYAKWGVDYLKYDWCSDEGQNARAAYATMSDAIKEAGRPVILSICEWGENDPWKWGKGIGHLWRVTADIRDCYNCVFDWGGVGVVNVIDKMANLYPYAGPGHWNDAEMLEVGNGGMTKDEYITHFSMWCMLAAPLMAGNDLSKMDADTKEILTNKEVIAVDQDKLGEQGRRFMDMGEREIWAKPLANGELAVCFMNREDTPWNLNYNWHANTIYFANSVDMHQYEYTIKDLWQHKVIGTTAKYTKAVIPAHGVLMVRLTKKQ
;
A
#
# COMPACT_ATOMS: atom_id res chain seq x y z
N MET A 1 -16.79 5.34 79.18
CA MET A 1 -16.89 6.04 77.90
C MET A 1 -15.54 6.15 77.09
N LYS A 2 -14.55 5.31 77.39
CA LYS A 2 -13.23 5.37 76.69
C LYS A 2 -12.90 4.20 75.68
N HIS A 3 -13.78 3.19 75.60
CA HIS A 3 -13.55 2.02 74.74
C HIS A 3 -14.37 1.98 73.43
N ARG A 4 -15.27 2.96 73.18
CA ARG A 4 -16.07 2.99 71.94
C ARG A 4 -15.40 3.74 70.76
N ASN A 5 -14.39 4.60 71.01
CA ASN A 5 -13.76 5.42 70.02
C ASN A 5 -12.53 4.73 69.33
N ALA A 6 -11.99 3.69 69.96
CA ALA A 6 -10.84 2.96 69.38
C ALA A 6 -11.24 1.98 68.25
N LEU A 7 -12.48 1.41 68.32
CA LEU A 7 -12.95 0.47 67.30
C LEU A 7 -13.40 1.18 66.02
N LEU A 8 -13.79 2.43 66.04
CA LEU A 8 -14.22 3.20 64.87
C LEU A 8 -13.03 3.75 64.08
N MET A 9 -11.88 3.98 64.70
CA MET A 9 -10.66 4.42 63.98
C MET A 9 -9.93 3.28 63.27
N VAL A 10 -10.00 2.06 63.78
CA VAL A 10 -9.39 0.88 63.12
C VAL A 10 -10.20 0.48 61.89
N SER A 11 -11.52 0.61 61.90
CA SER A 11 -12.36 0.31 60.74
C SER A 11 -12.20 1.34 59.60
N ALA A 12 -11.94 2.61 59.91
CA ALA A 12 -11.68 3.65 58.90
C ALA A 12 -10.30 3.52 58.25
N ALA A 13 -9.27 3.07 58.98
CA ALA A 13 -7.92 2.84 58.43
C ALA A 13 -7.85 1.62 57.52
N ILE A 14 -8.62 0.56 57.80
CA ILE A 14 -8.70 -0.64 56.95
C ILE A 14 -9.48 -0.36 55.65
N ALA A 15 -10.53 0.48 55.70
CA ALA A 15 -11.26 0.90 54.53
C ALA A 15 -10.40 1.80 53.57
N LEU A 16 -9.50 2.63 54.15
CA LEU A 16 -8.60 3.47 53.35
C LEU A 16 -7.44 2.66 52.71
N LEU A 17 -7.02 1.54 53.32
CA LEU A 17 -5.95 0.67 52.78
C LEU A 17 -6.45 -0.28 51.70
N LEU A 18 -7.75 -0.55 51.61
CA LEU A 18 -8.32 -1.39 50.55
C LEU A 18 -8.73 -0.60 49.29
N SER A 19 -8.76 0.74 49.35
CA SER A 19 -9.10 1.59 48.21
C SER A 19 -7.89 1.95 47.33
N THR A 20 -6.67 1.60 47.73
CA THR A 20 -5.45 1.98 47.01
C THR A 20 -4.83 0.90 46.11
N HIS A 21 -5.47 -0.27 45.94
CA HIS A 21 -4.90 -1.39 45.21
C HIS A 21 -5.68 -1.86 43.99
N VAL A 22 -6.50 -1.03 43.37
CA VAL A 22 -7.05 -1.30 42.05
C VAL A 22 -6.81 -0.08 41.12
N GLN A 23 -5.62 0.49 41.12
CA GLN A 23 -5.07 1.07 39.90
C GLN A 23 -4.49 -0.08 39.09
N ARG A 24 -5.32 -0.76 38.29
CA ARG A 24 -4.82 -1.45 37.12
C ARG A 24 -4.04 -0.41 36.32
N SER A 25 -2.74 -0.50 36.35
CA SER A 25 -1.89 0.21 35.38
C SER A 25 -2.29 -0.32 34.00
N TYR A 26 -3.24 0.33 33.36
CA TYR A 26 -3.27 0.35 31.92
C TYR A 26 -1.91 0.94 31.55
N GLY A 27 -1.00 0.10 31.07
CA GLY A 27 0.28 0.56 30.60
C GLY A 27 0.00 1.71 29.63
N GLN A 28 0.29 2.94 30.04
CA GLN A 28 0.18 4.09 29.17
C GLN A 28 1.20 3.85 28.05
N THR A 29 0.71 3.47 26.87
CA THR A 29 1.54 3.48 25.67
C THR A 29 2.01 4.92 25.50
N LYS A 30 3.33 5.10 25.36
CA LYS A 30 3.85 6.44 25.11
C LYS A 30 3.41 6.85 23.69
N PRO A 31 2.77 8.02 23.51
CA PRO A 31 2.40 8.48 22.17
C PRO A 31 3.60 8.53 21.24
N LEU A 32 3.37 8.24 19.97
CA LEU A 32 4.39 8.39 18.92
C LEU A 32 4.60 9.87 18.63
N ASN A 33 5.85 10.28 18.52
CA ASN A 33 6.15 11.59 17.94
C ASN A 33 6.02 11.55 16.41
N ASP A 34 5.85 12.71 15.77
CA ASP A 34 5.67 12.82 14.32
C ASP A 34 6.82 12.18 13.54
N SER A 35 8.06 12.30 13.99
CA SER A 35 9.19 11.71 13.28
C SER A 35 9.14 10.18 13.27
N ALA A 36 8.76 9.54 14.38
CA ALA A 36 8.60 8.09 14.46
C ALA A 36 7.39 7.60 13.65
N TYR A 37 6.32 8.38 13.60
CA TYR A 37 5.15 8.09 12.77
C TYR A 37 5.51 8.19 11.27
N LEU A 38 6.13 9.29 10.85
CA LEU A 38 6.48 9.53 9.45
C LEU A 38 7.65 8.68 8.94
N ALA A 39 8.43 8.06 9.82
CA ALA A 39 9.49 7.12 9.45
C ALA A 39 8.97 5.76 8.95
N GLN A 40 7.65 5.56 8.90
CA GLN A 40 7.04 4.39 8.27
C GLN A 40 7.05 4.53 6.74
N ALA A 41 6.93 3.41 6.03
CA ALA A 41 6.81 3.37 4.57
C ALA A 41 7.89 4.18 3.83
N LEU A 42 9.17 4.05 4.21
CA LEU A 42 10.29 4.72 3.53
C LEU A 42 10.45 4.26 2.07
N THR A 43 9.96 3.09 1.72
CA THR A 43 9.68 2.62 0.37
C THR A 43 8.19 2.30 0.26
N PRO A 44 7.62 2.20 -0.97
CA PRO A 44 6.21 1.86 -1.15
C PRO A 44 5.86 0.53 -0.43
N PRO A 45 4.77 0.46 0.36
CA PRO A 45 4.37 -0.79 1.00
C PRO A 45 4.08 -1.90 -0.01
N MET A 46 4.49 -3.12 0.33
CA MET A 46 4.22 -4.32 -0.46
C MET A 46 3.45 -5.33 0.37
N GLY A 47 2.37 -5.89 -0.18
CA GLY A 47 1.52 -6.82 0.55
C GLY A 47 0.43 -7.47 -0.31
N TRP A 48 -0.59 -7.96 0.38
CA TRP A 48 -1.80 -8.52 -0.18
C TRP A 48 -3.01 -7.91 0.51
N ASN A 49 -4.10 -7.71 -0.24
CA ASN A 49 -5.38 -7.24 0.28
C ASN A 49 -6.50 -8.16 -0.21
N SER A 50 -7.47 -8.44 0.67
CA SER A 50 -8.52 -9.43 0.42
C SER A 50 -9.60 -8.98 -0.58
N TRP A 51 -9.72 -7.68 -0.88
CA TRP A 51 -10.92 -7.14 -1.51
C TRP A 51 -11.18 -7.64 -2.93
N ASN A 52 -10.23 -7.43 -3.86
CA ASN A 52 -10.50 -7.62 -5.29
C ASN A 52 -10.89 -9.06 -5.64
N LYS A 53 -10.32 -10.05 -4.94
CA LYS A 53 -10.66 -11.47 -5.17
C LYS A 53 -11.80 -11.97 -4.31
N PHE A 54 -11.87 -11.56 -3.05
CA PHE A 54 -12.73 -12.21 -2.08
C PHE A 54 -13.90 -11.34 -1.59
N GLY A 55 -13.85 -10.01 -1.77
CA GLY A 55 -14.86 -9.10 -1.26
C GLY A 55 -15.15 -9.37 0.21
N CYS A 56 -16.43 -9.50 0.55
CA CYS A 56 -16.86 -9.86 1.90
C CYS A 56 -16.68 -11.34 2.28
N ASN A 57 -16.21 -12.19 1.36
CA ASN A 57 -15.94 -13.60 1.68
C ASN A 57 -14.54 -13.76 2.31
N VAL A 58 -14.34 -13.10 3.45
CA VAL A 58 -13.10 -13.10 4.22
C VAL A 58 -13.31 -13.77 5.58
N SER A 59 -12.32 -14.51 6.05
CA SER A 59 -12.34 -15.21 7.34
C SER A 59 -10.92 -15.36 7.90
N GLU A 60 -10.81 -15.64 9.19
CA GLU A 60 -9.56 -15.96 9.87
C GLU A 60 -8.77 -17.06 9.13
N LYS A 61 -9.46 -18.13 8.74
CA LYS A 61 -8.86 -19.23 7.98
C LYS A 61 -8.29 -18.78 6.65
N LEU A 62 -9.01 -17.96 5.88
CA LEU A 62 -8.54 -17.44 4.60
C LEU A 62 -7.30 -16.56 4.80
N VAL A 63 -7.32 -15.68 5.79
CA VAL A 63 -6.22 -14.75 6.05
C VAL A 63 -4.96 -15.51 6.47
N MET A 64 -5.10 -16.53 7.34
CA MET A 64 -3.99 -17.40 7.72
C MET A 64 -3.42 -18.14 6.50
N GLN A 65 -4.28 -18.67 5.61
CA GLN A 65 -3.86 -19.30 4.37
C GLN A 65 -3.08 -18.34 3.49
N MET A 66 -3.57 -17.11 3.26
CA MET A 66 -2.85 -16.13 2.43
C MET A 66 -1.49 -15.73 3.05
N ALA A 67 -1.40 -15.69 4.38
CA ALA A 67 -0.12 -15.46 5.05
C ALA A 67 0.88 -16.61 4.84
N ASP A 68 0.41 -17.85 4.87
CA ASP A 68 1.23 -19.03 4.58
C ASP A 68 1.69 -19.03 3.12
N GLU A 69 0.77 -18.80 2.18
CA GLU A 69 1.06 -18.74 0.75
C GLU A 69 2.04 -17.59 0.40
N MET A 70 1.95 -16.45 1.06
CA MET A 70 2.91 -15.36 0.85
C MET A 70 4.35 -15.79 1.17
N VAL A 71 4.52 -16.66 2.16
CA VAL A 71 5.83 -17.24 2.50
C VAL A 71 6.21 -18.35 1.53
N GLU A 72 5.32 -19.30 1.26
CA GLU A 72 5.59 -20.50 0.47
C GLU A 72 5.83 -20.20 -1.02
N THR A 73 5.16 -19.20 -1.57
CA THR A 73 5.32 -18.76 -2.97
C THR A 73 6.59 -17.95 -3.21
N GLY A 74 7.27 -17.50 -2.14
CA GLY A 74 8.46 -16.65 -2.22
C GLY A 74 8.16 -15.14 -2.34
N MET A 75 6.90 -14.73 -2.23
CA MET A 75 6.54 -13.30 -2.24
C MET A 75 7.18 -12.56 -1.05
N LYS A 76 7.20 -13.16 0.15
CA LYS A 76 7.91 -12.58 1.29
C LYS A 76 9.39 -12.33 0.99
N ASP A 77 10.08 -13.28 0.34
CA ASP A 77 11.50 -13.13 -0.05
C ASP A 77 11.70 -12.11 -1.18
N ALA A 78 10.64 -11.79 -1.91
CA ALA A 78 10.63 -10.72 -2.90
C ALA A 78 10.35 -9.32 -2.28
N GLY A 79 9.93 -9.25 -1.00
CA GLY A 79 9.75 -8.01 -0.27
C GLY A 79 8.32 -7.74 0.24
N TYR A 80 7.35 -8.61 -0.05
CA TYR A 80 5.98 -8.46 0.45
C TYR A 80 5.92 -8.70 1.96
N GLN A 81 5.24 -7.80 2.68
CA GLN A 81 5.23 -7.83 4.15
C GLN A 81 3.83 -7.76 4.76
N TYR A 82 2.84 -7.17 4.05
CA TYR A 82 1.54 -6.88 4.63
C TYR A 82 0.48 -7.88 4.18
N ILE A 83 -0.31 -8.37 5.13
CA ILE A 83 -1.55 -9.11 4.91
C ILE A 83 -2.69 -8.20 5.38
N VAL A 84 -3.44 -7.63 4.46
CA VAL A 84 -4.49 -6.64 4.74
C VAL A 84 -5.87 -7.26 4.58
N ILE A 85 -6.65 -7.21 5.64
CA ILE A 85 -8.06 -7.57 5.62
C ILE A 85 -8.84 -6.30 5.25
N ASP A 86 -9.55 -6.35 4.13
CA ASP A 86 -10.41 -5.26 3.67
C ASP A 86 -11.77 -5.27 4.39
N ASP A 87 -12.80 -4.63 3.85
CA ASP A 87 -14.13 -4.48 4.47
C ASP A 87 -14.75 -5.83 4.87
N CYS A 88 -15.78 -5.78 5.70
CA CYS A 88 -16.60 -6.91 6.16
C CYS A 88 -15.98 -7.78 7.29
N TRP A 89 -14.87 -7.39 7.92
CA TRP A 89 -14.35 -8.11 9.08
C TRP A 89 -15.12 -7.80 10.39
N GLN A 90 -15.67 -6.59 10.49
CA GLN A 90 -16.40 -6.08 11.67
C GLN A 90 -17.92 -6.28 11.54
N VAL A 91 -18.60 -6.45 12.67
CA VAL A 91 -20.08 -6.63 12.73
C VAL A 91 -20.79 -5.56 13.52
N GLY A 92 -20.15 -4.91 14.49
CA GLY A 92 -20.81 -3.98 15.39
C GLY A 92 -19.86 -3.34 16.37
N ARG A 93 -20.42 -2.69 17.39
CA ARG A 93 -19.68 -2.16 18.52
C ARG A 93 -20.26 -2.74 19.82
N ASP A 94 -19.41 -2.92 20.82
CA ASP A 94 -19.86 -3.35 22.14
C ASP A 94 -20.58 -2.21 22.89
N SER A 95 -21.04 -2.50 24.11
CA SER A 95 -21.76 -1.52 24.96
C SER A 95 -20.91 -0.31 25.38
N LEU A 96 -19.59 -0.38 25.19
CA LEU A 96 -18.63 0.69 25.46
C LEU A 96 -18.18 1.41 24.18
N GLY A 97 -18.70 1.00 23.01
CA GLY A 97 -18.41 1.59 21.70
C GLY A 97 -17.17 1.00 21.00
N PHE A 98 -16.51 -0.01 21.55
CA PHE A 98 -15.37 -0.65 20.88
C PHE A 98 -15.82 -1.50 19.70
N ILE A 99 -15.07 -1.42 18.59
CA ILE A 99 -15.35 -2.18 17.38
C ILE A 99 -15.16 -3.69 17.63
N MET A 100 -16.06 -4.50 17.11
CA MET A 100 -16.05 -5.96 17.27
C MET A 100 -15.83 -6.67 15.94
N PRO A 101 -14.88 -7.62 15.86
CA PRO A 101 -14.78 -8.52 14.72
C PRO A 101 -16.00 -9.46 14.68
N ASP A 102 -16.31 -9.97 13.49
CA ASP A 102 -17.34 -10.99 13.28
C ASP A 102 -16.92 -12.30 13.97
N PRO A 103 -17.65 -12.76 15.03
CA PRO A 103 -17.24 -13.91 15.80
C PRO A 103 -17.33 -15.23 15.03
N ASP A 104 -18.17 -15.31 14.00
CA ASP A 104 -18.31 -16.53 13.18
C ASP A 104 -17.15 -16.66 12.18
N ARG A 105 -16.66 -15.53 11.68
CA ARG A 105 -15.57 -15.50 10.70
C ARG A 105 -14.19 -15.35 11.34
N PHE A 106 -14.09 -14.72 12.49
CA PHE A 106 -12.86 -14.48 13.26
C PHE A 106 -13.02 -14.94 14.72
N PRO A 107 -13.22 -16.25 14.94
CA PRO A 107 -13.62 -16.80 16.25
C PRO A 107 -12.58 -16.56 17.36
N HIS A 108 -11.30 -16.43 17.02
CA HIS A 108 -10.24 -16.16 18.00
C HIS A 108 -9.90 -14.67 18.12
N GLY A 109 -10.55 -13.82 17.29
CA GLY A 109 -10.39 -12.36 17.29
C GLY A 109 -9.10 -11.86 16.62
N MET A 110 -9.00 -10.53 16.42
CA MET A 110 -7.93 -9.91 15.63
C MET A 110 -6.54 -10.02 16.29
N LYS A 111 -6.46 -10.06 17.62
CA LYS A 111 -5.17 -10.23 18.30
C LYS A 111 -4.52 -11.57 17.98
N TYR A 112 -5.30 -12.66 18.02
CA TYR A 112 -4.81 -14.00 17.66
C TYR A 112 -4.33 -14.03 16.21
N LEU A 113 -5.12 -13.46 15.30
CA LEU A 113 -4.77 -13.41 13.88
C LEU A 113 -3.51 -12.57 13.62
N ALA A 114 -3.37 -11.44 14.31
CA ALA A 114 -2.15 -10.62 14.22
C ALA A 114 -0.92 -11.40 14.72
N ASP A 115 -1.03 -12.10 15.85
CA ASP A 115 0.08 -12.91 16.36
C ASP A 115 0.46 -14.03 15.39
N TYR A 116 -0.52 -14.66 14.72
CA TYR A 116 -0.26 -15.66 13.69
C TYR A 116 0.52 -15.05 12.51
N VAL A 117 0.02 -13.94 11.94
CA VAL A 117 0.68 -13.24 10.82
C VAL A 117 2.09 -12.80 11.21
N HIS A 118 2.27 -12.26 12.41
CA HIS A 118 3.58 -11.88 12.94
C HIS A 118 4.52 -13.08 13.12
N SER A 119 3.99 -14.26 13.50
CA SER A 119 4.80 -15.49 13.60
C SER A 119 5.42 -15.93 12.28
N LYS A 120 4.82 -15.53 11.14
CA LYS A 120 5.37 -15.73 9.79
C LYS A 120 6.39 -14.66 9.41
N GLY A 121 6.63 -13.66 10.27
CA GLY A 121 7.46 -12.48 9.99
C GLY A 121 6.80 -11.53 9.00
N LEU A 122 5.47 -11.51 8.95
CA LEU A 122 4.62 -10.62 8.18
C LEU A 122 3.94 -9.59 9.10
N LYS A 123 3.18 -8.67 8.56
CA LYS A 123 2.48 -7.58 9.25
C LYS A 123 0.99 -7.63 8.93
N LEU A 124 0.13 -7.41 9.94
CA LEU A 124 -1.32 -7.41 9.74
C LEU A 124 -1.82 -6.00 9.44
N GLY A 125 -2.64 -5.88 8.39
CA GLY A 125 -3.43 -4.70 8.09
C GLY A 125 -4.92 -4.93 8.28
N LEU A 126 -5.65 -3.85 8.59
CA LEU A 126 -7.10 -3.81 8.63
C LEU A 126 -7.64 -2.68 7.76
N TYR A 127 -8.94 -2.74 7.55
CA TYR A 127 -9.73 -1.71 6.89
C TYR A 127 -10.70 -1.05 7.88
N SER A 128 -10.94 0.24 7.72
CA SER A 128 -12.05 0.97 8.29
C SER A 128 -12.46 2.13 7.38
N CYS A 129 -13.39 2.95 7.85
CA CYS A 129 -13.89 4.08 7.07
C CYS A 129 -13.97 5.34 7.94
N ALA A 130 -13.68 6.50 7.34
CA ALA A 130 -13.78 7.80 8.00
C ALA A 130 -15.24 8.23 8.26
N GLY A 131 -16.18 7.67 7.50
CA GLY A 131 -17.61 7.89 7.67
C GLY A 131 -18.24 7.07 8.77
N SER A 132 -19.56 7.17 8.90
CA SER A 132 -20.36 6.43 9.88
C SER A 132 -20.45 4.95 9.57
N TYR A 133 -20.42 4.62 8.28
CA TYR A 133 -20.48 3.24 7.77
C TYR A 133 -19.41 3.03 6.69
N THR A 134 -18.94 1.78 6.59
CA THR A 134 -18.07 1.33 5.49
C THR A 134 -18.87 1.23 4.19
N CYS A 135 -18.18 0.99 3.07
CA CYS A 135 -18.81 0.81 1.77
C CYS A 135 -19.78 -0.39 1.74
N GLN A 136 -19.60 -1.36 2.62
CA GLN A 136 -20.49 -2.52 2.80
C GLN A 136 -21.44 -2.37 4.00
N GLY A 137 -21.66 -1.14 4.49
CA GLY A 137 -22.59 -0.85 5.57
C GLY A 137 -22.17 -1.39 6.94
N ARG A 138 -20.88 -1.68 7.14
CA ARG A 138 -20.34 -2.04 8.45
C ARG A 138 -20.05 -0.80 9.27
N PRO A 139 -19.89 -0.87 10.60
CA PRO A 139 -19.54 0.31 11.40
C PRO A 139 -18.24 0.97 10.93
N GLY A 140 -18.30 2.24 10.56
CA GLY A 140 -17.15 3.10 10.34
C GLY A 140 -16.60 3.67 11.64
N SER A 141 -15.53 4.48 11.53
CA SER A 141 -14.83 5.02 12.70
C SER A 141 -15.28 6.43 13.11
N ARG A 142 -16.21 7.07 12.38
CA ARG A 142 -16.66 8.43 12.71
C ARG A 142 -17.15 8.54 14.16
N GLY A 143 -16.52 9.43 14.93
CA GLY A 143 -16.80 9.59 16.37
C GLY A 143 -16.17 8.54 17.28
N HIS A 144 -15.44 7.55 16.73
CA HIS A 144 -14.80 6.45 17.46
C HIS A 144 -13.30 6.30 17.14
N GLN A 145 -12.69 7.24 16.41
CA GLN A 145 -11.32 7.14 15.89
C GLN A 145 -10.30 6.73 16.97
N TYR A 146 -10.37 7.34 18.14
CA TYR A 146 -9.45 7.05 19.27
C TYR A 146 -9.69 5.66 19.87
N GLN A 147 -10.95 5.23 19.98
CA GLN A 147 -11.28 3.88 20.46
C GLN A 147 -10.82 2.81 19.49
N ASP A 148 -11.02 3.05 18.19
CA ASP A 148 -10.64 2.14 17.12
C ASP A 148 -9.12 2.04 17.01
N ALA A 149 -8.40 3.16 17.01
CA ALA A 149 -6.94 3.18 17.01
C ALA A 149 -6.35 2.46 18.23
N LEU A 150 -6.96 2.63 19.41
CA LEU A 150 -6.56 1.91 20.62
C LEU A 150 -6.78 0.38 20.47
N SER A 151 -7.90 -0.03 19.85
CA SER A 151 -8.17 -1.44 19.57
C SER A 151 -7.15 -2.01 18.58
N TYR A 152 -6.87 -1.30 17.48
CA TYR A 152 -5.87 -1.69 16.49
C TYR A 152 -4.48 -1.82 17.10
N ALA A 153 -4.08 -0.87 17.94
CA ALA A 153 -2.79 -0.94 18.63
C ALA A 153 -2.71 -2.16 19.59
N LYS A 154 -3.77 -2.44 20.36
CA LYS A 154 -3.85 -3.61 21.25
C LYS A 154 -3.83 -4.93 20.50
N TRP A 155 -4.44 -5.00 19.34
CA TRP A 155 -4.43 -6.20 18.49
C TRP A 155 -3.12 -6.42 17.75
N GLY A 156 -2.30 -5.38 17.63
CA GLY A 156 -1.03 -5.48 16.92
C GLY A 156 -1.14 -5.17 15.42
N VAL A 157 -2.11 -4.37 15.01
CA VAL A 157 -2.28 -3.92 13.61
C VAL A 157 -1.12 -3.01 13.20
N ASP A 158 -0.62 -3.19 11.97
CA ASP A 158 0.53 -2.49 11.39
C ASP A 158 0.17 -1.58 10.23
N TYR A 159 -1.01 -1.75 9.64
CA TYR A 159 -1.48 -1.02 8.46
C TYR A 159 -2.99 -0.80 8.57
N LEU A 160 -3.48 0.39 8.23
CA LEU A 160 -4.89 0.74 8.18
C LEU A 160 -5.24 1.35 6.82
N LYS A 161 -6.04 0.62 6.01
CA LYS A 161 -6.75 1.22 4.87
C LYS A 161 -7.96 1.95 5.43
N TYR A 162 -8.03 3.26 5.21
CA TYR A 162 -9.06 4.11 5.80
C TYR A 162 -9.86 4.78 4.70
N ASP A 163 -11.07 4.28 4.48
CA ASP A 163 -11.93 4.59 3.34
C ASP A 163 -12.81 5.83 3.59
N TRP A 164 -13.64 6.19 2.60
CA TRP A 164 -14.37 7.45 2.58
C TRP A 164 -15.89 7.30 2.44
N CYS A 165 -16.45 6.08 2.39
CA CYS A 165 -17.89 5.84 2.30
C CYS A 165 -18.65 6.47 3.46
N SER A 166 -19.89 6.91 3.23
CA SER A 166 -20.77 7.51 4.25
C SER A 166 -20.09 8.65 5.01
N ASP A 167 -19.39 9.52 4.28
CA ASP A 167 -18.62 10.65 4.81
C ASP A 167 -19.53 11.78 5.38
N GLU A 168 -20.79 11.85 4.90
CA GLU A 168 -21.82 12.79 5.34
C GLU A 168 -21.35 14.24 5.29
N GLY A 169 -20.58 14.59 4.27
CA GLY A 169 -20.08 15.95 4.00
C GLY A 169 -18.97 16.41 4.94
N GLN A 170 -18.22 15.49 5.54
CA GLN A 170 -17.04 15.83 6.33
C GLN A 170 -15.96 16.52 5.48
N ASN A 171 -15.11 17.30 6.12
CA ASN A 171 -13.87 17.74 5.50
C ASN A 171 -12.87 16.57 5.51
N ALA A 172 -12.48 16.08 4.33
CA ALA A 172 -11.61 14.92 4.19
C ALA A 172 -10.29 15.07 4.97
N ARG A 173 -9.56 16.18 4.78
CA ARG A 173 -8.31 16.43 5.49
C ARG A 173 -8.47 16.36 7.01
N ALA A 174 -9.55 16.93 7.56
CA ALA A 174 -9.79 16.91 9.01
C ALA A 174 -10.13 15.50 9.52
N ALA A 175 -10.94 14.73 8.78
CA ALA A 175 -11.32 13.38 9.15
C ALA A 175 -10.09 12.45 9.19
N TYR A 176 -9.24 12.50 8.17
CA TYR A 176 -8.00 11.72 8.12
C TYR A 176 -6.96 12.18 9.16
N ALA A 177 -6.84 13.49 9.41
CA ALA A 177 -5.99 14.01 10.47
C ALA A 177 -6.41 13.49 11.86
N THR A 178 -7.72 13.41 12.13
CA THR A 178 -8.24 12.86 13.39
C THR A 178 -7.82 11.40 13.59
N MET A 179 -7.89 10.56 12.56
CA MET A 179 -7.42 9.16 12.66
C MET A 179 -5.89 9.09 12.80
N SER A 180 -5.14 9.94 12.09
CA SER A 180 -3.68 10.04 12.23
C SER A 180 -3.28 10.37 13.67
N ASP A 181 -3.94 11.35 14.28
CA ASP A 181 -3.69 11.73 15.68
C ASP A 181 -4.08 10.60 16.65
N ALA A 182 -5.20 9.93 16.40
CA ALA A 182 -5.62 8.77 17.19
C ALA A 182 -4.61 7.62 17.15
N ILE A 183 -4.02 7.33 15.98
CA ILE A 183 -2.96 6.32 15.82
C ILE A 183 -1.71 6.71 16.60
N LYS A 184 -1.29 7.98 16.52
CA LYS A 184 -0.14 8.50 17.27
C LYS A 184 -0.35 8.37 18.78
N GLU A 185 -1.52 8.75 19.27
CA GLU A 185 -1.90 8.64 20.70
C GLU A 185 -1.97 7.19 21.17
N ALA A 186 -2.40 6.26 20.32
CA ALA A 186 -2.42 4.83 20.65
C ALA A 186 -1.01 4.22 20.78
N GLY A 187 0.04 4.91 20.31
CA GLY A 187 1.45 4.59 20.56
C GLY A 187 2.02 3.42 19.76
N ARG A 188 1.27 2.87 18.78
CA ARG A 188 1.76 1.84 17.87
C ARG A 188 2.00 2.45 16.48
N PRO A 189 3.16 2.18 15.83
CA PRO A 189 3.40 2.62 14.47
C PRO A 189 2.49 1.82 13.51
N VAL A 190 1.50 2.50 12.93
CA VAL A 190 0.56 1.96 11.93
C VAL A 190 0.67 2.80 10.69
N ILE A 191 0.87 2.16 9.53
CA ILE A 191 0.77 2.86 8.25
C ILE A 191 -0.69 3.25 8.02
N LEU A 192 -0.94 4.53 7.79
CA LEU A 192 -2.27 5.03 7.42
C LEU A 192 -2.32 5.21 5.90
N SER A 193 -3.19 4.44 5.24
CA SER A 193 -3.52 4.55 3.83
C SER A 193 -4.82 5.34 3.67
N ILE A 194 -4.71 6.53 3.10
CA ILE A 194 -5.82 7.43 2.80
C ILE A 194 -6.54 6.92 1.55
N CYS A 195 -7.81 6.57 1.65
CA CYS A 195 -8.59 5.97 0.58
C CYS A 195 -9.86 6.80 0.30
N GLU A 196 -9.69 8.05 -0.19
CA GLU A 196 -10.80 8.93 -0.59
C GLU A 196 -10.90 9.08 -2.12
N TRP A 197 -10.37 8.09 -2.85
CA TRP A 197 -10.48 7.91 -4.30
C TRP A 197 -9.96 9.07 -5.16
N GLY A 198 -9.19 9.99 -4.58
CA GLY A 198 -8.65 11.17 -5.26
C GLY A 198 -9.65 12.31 -5.43
N GLU A 199 -10.81 12.25 -4.79
CA GLU A 199 -11.90 13.24 -4.93
C GLU A 199 -11.54 14.62 -4.37
N ASN A 200 -10.75 14.65 -3.28
CA ASN A 200 -10.34 15.90 -2.62
C ASN A 200 -8.85 16.20 -2.80
N ASP A 201 -8.23 15.70 -3.87
CA ASP A 201 -6.79 15.89 -4.15
C ASP A 201 -5.87 15.50 -2.97
N PRO A 202 -5.91 14.28 -2.43
CA PRO A 202 -5.21 13.89 -1.20
C PRO A 202 -3.69 14.08 -1.29
N TRP A 203 -3.12 14.06 -2.49
CA TRP A 203 -1.71 14.37 -2.73
C TRP A 203 -1.31 15.79 -2.30
N LYS A 204 -2.26 16.74 -2.25
CA LYS A 204 -1.99 18.14 -1.86
C LYS A 204 -1.92 18.32 -0.33
N TRP A 205 -2.55 17.44 0.45
CA TRP A 205 -2.67 17.60 1.90
C TRP A 205 -2.33 16.34 2.72
N GLY A 206 -2.22 15.16 2.10
CA GLY A 206 -2.03 13.89 2.80
C GLY A 206 -0.66 13.73 3.44
N LYS A 207 0.37 14.40 2.90
CA LYS A 207 1.72 14.39 3.49
C LYS A 207 1.70 14.89 4.95
N GLY A 208 2.24 14.06 5.85
CA GLY A 208 2.24 14.34 7.29
C GLY A 208 0.99 13.87 8.03
N ILE A 209 -0.06 13.45 7.30
CA ILE A 209 -1.28 12.84 7.84
C ILE A 209 -1.24 11.33 7.63
N GLY A 210 -1.09 10.86 6.39
CA GLY A 210 -0.95 9.46 6.03
C GLY A 210 0.36 9.20 5.30
N HIS A 211 0.57 7.92 4.94
CA HIS A 211 1.80 7.44 4.31
C HIS A 211 1.61 7.13 2.83
N LEU A 212 0.38 6.95 2.40
CA LEU A 212 -0.02 6.79 1.01
C LEU A 212 -1.47 7.26 0.85
N TRP A 213 -1.85 7.57 -0.39
CA TRP A 213 -3.18 8.05 -0.72
C TRP A 213 -3.62 7.60 -2.10
N ARG A 214 -4.83 7.07 -2.18
CA ARG A 214 -5.50 6.67 -3.41
C ARG A 214 -5.69 7.89 -4.32
N VAL A 215 -5.42 7.71 -5.58
CA VAL A 215 -5.52 8.78 -6.59
C VAL A 215 -6.69 8.62 -7.56
N THR A 216 -7.31 7.44 -7.58
CA THR A 216 -8.46 7.09 -8.42
C THR A 216 -9.52 6.33 -7.64
N ALA A 217 -10.69 6.13 -8.23
CA ALA A 217 -11.64 5.10 -7.83
C ALA A 217 -11.02 3.69 -7.92
N ASP A 218 -11.77 2.65 -7.55
CA ASP A 218 -11.27 1.28 -7.47
C ASP A 218 -10.85 0.73 -8.83
N ILE A 219 -9.70 0.07 -8.85
CA ILE A 219 -9.21 -0.63 -10.04
C ILE A 219 -10.04 -1.90 -10.30
N ARG A 220 -10.12 -2.24 -11.58
CA ARG A 220 -10.74 -3.49 -12.05
C ARG A 220 -9.75 -4.25 -12.92
N ASP A 221 -9.92 -5.57 -12.95
CA ASP A 221 -9.10 -6.47 -13.75
C ASP A 221 -9.38 -6.31 -15.26
N CYS A 222 -8.96 -5.17 -15.80
CA CYS A 222 -9.03 -4.82 -17.21
C CYS A 222 -7.94 -3.81 -17.58
N TYR A 223 -7.45 -3.90 -18.82
CA TYR A 223 -6.37 -3.04 -19.29
C TYR A 223 -6.82 -1.59 -19.47
N ASN A 224 -7.91 -1.37 -20.22
CA ASN A 224 -8.46 -0.04 -20.49
C ASN A 224 -9.99 -0.08 -20.41
N CYS A 225 -10.56 0.33 -19.30
CA CYS A 225 -12.01 0.36 -19.10
C CYS A 225 -12.39 1.43 -18.07
N VAL A 226 -13.62 1.93 -18.20
CA VAL A 226 -14.27 2.78 -17.21
C VAL A 226 -15.67 2.25 -17.00
N PHE A 227 -16.05 2.04 -15.74
CA PHE A 227 -17.37 1.56 -15.35
C PHE A 227 -18.26 2.71 -14.91
N ASP A 228 -19.58 2.60 -15.10
CA ASP A 228 -20.58 3.64 -14.77
C ASP A 228 -20.51 4.10 -13.28
N TRP A 229 -20.13 3.20 -12.39
CA TRP A 229 -19.96 3.49 -10.96
C TRP A 229 -18.58 4.11 -10.59
N GLY A 230 -17.74 4.37 -11.58
CA GLY A 230 -16.42 5.01 -11.41
C GLY A 230 -15.21 4.08 -11.41
N GLY A 231 -15.39 2.75 -11.39
CA GLY A 231 -14.27 1.80 -11.47
C GLY A 231 -13.46 1.95 -12.76
N VAL A 232 -12.14 1.75 -12.70
CA VAL A 232 -11.21 2.06 -13.79
C VAL A 232 -10.25 0.92 -14.08
N GLY A 233 -9.70 0.89 -15.30
CA GLY A 233 -8.64 -0.03 -15.70
C GLY A 233 -7.23 0.51 -15.48
N VAL A 234 -6.25 -0.34 -15.77
CA VAL A 234 -4.81 -0.07 -15.58
C VAL A 234 -4.36 1.22 -16.25
N VAL A 235 -4.70 1.41 -17.53
CA VAL A 235 -4.27 2.58 -18.31
C VAL A 235 -4.83 3.88 -17.75
N ASN A 236 -6.07 3.86 -17.27
CA ASN A 236 -6.73 5.03 -16.68
C ASN A 236 -6.02 5.47 -15.39
N VAL A 237 -5.56 4.51 -14.57
CA VAL A 237 -4.77 4.79 -13.36
C VAL A 237 -3.40 5.39 -13.74
N ILE A 238 -2.70 4.80 -14.73
CA ILE A 238 -1.41 5.31 -15.22
C ILE A 238 -1.53 6.76 -15.67
N ASP A 239 -2.57 7.10 -16.41
CA ASP A 239 -2.80 8.47 -16.89
C ASP A 239 -3.04 9.46 -15.74
N LYS A 240 -3.82 9.07 -14.74
CA LYS A 240 -4.04 9.88 -13.55
C LYS A 240 -2.74 10.11 -12.76
N MET A 241 -1.91 9.08 -12.65
CA MET A 241 -0.64 9.11 -11.92
C MET A 241 0.45 9.94 -12.62
N ALA A 242 0.39 10.11 -13.95
CA ALA A 242 1.47 10.64 -14.77
C ALA A 242 2.05 11.99 -14.29
N ASN A 243 1.20 12.87 -13.75
CA ASN A 243 1.58 14.21 -13.29
C ASN A 243 1.66 14.34 -11.76
N LEU A 244 1.52 13.25 -11.01
CA LEU A 244 1.52 13.28 -9.54
C LEU A 244 2.91 13.03 -8.93
N TYR A 245 3.95 12.83 -9.73
CA TYR A 245 5.31 12.59 -9.28
C TYR A 245 5.87 13.63 -8.28
N PRO A 246 5.48 14.93 -8.28
CA PRO A 246 6.01 15.88 -7.31
C PRO A 246 5.53 15.64 -5.87
N TYR A 247 4.50 14.81 -5.69
CA TYR A 247 3.85 14.60 -4.40
C TYR A 247 4.31 13.32 -3.71
N ALA A 248 4.94 12.38 -4.44
CA ALA A 248 5.45 11.13 -3.88
C ALA A 248 6.90 11.25 -3.43
N GLY A 249 7.25 10.44 -2.43
CA GLY A 249 8.61 10.33 -1.91
C GLY A 249 8.69 9.47 -0.66
N PRO A 250 9.87 9.25 -0.07
CA PRO A 250 10.03 8.41 1.10
C PRO A 250 9.07 8.80 2.24
N GLY A 251 8.30 7.82 2.70
CA GLY A 251 7.28 7.98 3.75
C GLY A 251 5.93 8.55 3.29
N HIS A 252 5.75 8.84 1.99
CA HIS A 252 4.50 9.38 1.46
C HIS A 252 4.34 9.10 -0.04
N TRP A 253 3.36 8.28 -0.43
CA TRP A 253 3.25 7.70 -1.77
C TRP A 253 1.89 7.96 -2.42
N ASN A 254 1.90 8.23 -3.73
CA ASN A 254 0.70 8.14 -4.55
C ASN A 254 0.31 6.65 -4.68
N ASP A 255 -0.91 6.31 -4.34
CA ASP A 255 -1.41 4.94 -4.38
C ASP A 255 -2.24 4.71 -5.65
N ALA A 256 -1.70 3.89 -6.52
CA ALA A 256 -2.29 3.50 -7.79
C ALA A 256 -3.37 2.41 -7.66
N GLU A 257 -3.72 2.02 -6.42
CA GLU A 257 -4.60 0.90 -6.11
C GLU A 257 -3.92 -0.48 -6.24
N MET A 258 -4.66 -1.56 -6.04
CA MET A 258 -4.15 -2.92 -5.98
C MET A 258 -3.61 -3.43 -7.32
N LEU A 259 -2.82 -4.50 -7.22
CA LEU A 259 -2.40 -5.28 -8.38
C LEU A 259 -3.47 -6.32 -8.70
N GLU A 260 -3.97 -6.30 -9.93
CA GLU A 260 -4.93 -7.29 -10.46
C GLU A 260 -4.25 -8.52 -11.08
N VAL A 261 -2.94 -8.63 -11.00
CA VAL A 261 -2.14 -9.70 -11.60
C VAL A 261 -2.62 -11.07 -11.13
N GLY A 262 -3.03 -11.92 -12.08
CA GLY A 262 -3.52 -13.27 -11.82
C GLY A 262 -5.02 -13.38 -11.52
N ASN A 263 -5.81 -12.31 -11.65
CA ASN A 263 -7.27 -12.37 -11.50
C ASN A 263 -8.00 -12.89 -12.73
N GLY A 264 -7.37 -12.86 -13.92
CA GLY A 264 -7.82 -13.55 -15.13
C GLY A 264 -8.54 -12.68 -16.17
N GLY A 265 -8.66 -11.36 -15.95
CA GLY A 265 -9.32 -10.42 -16.87
C GLY A 265 -8.37 -9.80 -17.91
N MET A 266 -7.07 -9.98 -17.77
CA MET A 266 -6.05 -9.44 -18.68
C MET A 266 -5.12 -10.53 -19.22
N THR A 267 -4.44 -10.24 -20.34
CA THR A 267 -3.39 -11.09 -20.90
C THR A 267 -2.10 -11.03 -20.06
N LYS A 268 -1.16 -11.95 -20.29
CA LYS A 268 0.16 -11.94 -19.63
C LYS A 268 0.91 -10.62 -19.90
N ASP A 269 0.88 -10.12 -21.14
CA ASP A 269 1.58 -8.88 -21.50
C ASP A 269 0.96 -7.66 -20.81
N GLU A 270 -0.36 -7.62 -20.66
CA GLU A 270 -1.05 -6.58 -19.90
C GLU A 270 -0.74 -6.65 -18.40
N TYR A 271 -0.65 -7.84 -17.81
CA TYR A 271 -0.21 -8.00 -16.42
C TYR A 271 1.26 -7.59 -16.21
N ILE A 272 2.13 -7.90 -17.17
CA ILE A 272 3.54 -7.43 -17.18
C ILE A 272 3.57 -5.90 -17.24
N THR A 273 2.75 -5.30 -18.08
CA THR A 273 2.63 -3.84 -18.19
C THR A 273 2.11 -3.22 -16.90
N HIS A 274 1.04 -3.78 -16.33
CA HIS A 274 0.47 -3.36 -15.06
C HIS A 274 1.54 -3.35 -13.95
N PHE A 275 2.23 -4.47 -13.74
CA PHE A 275 3.26 -4.57 -12.70
C PHE A 275 4.46 -3.65 -12.95
N SER A 276 4.94 -3.57 -14.21
CA SER A 276 6.05 -2.69 -14.60
C SER A 276 5.73 -1.23 -14.33
N MET A 277 4.52 -0.81 -14.66
CA MET A 277 4.10 0.59 -14.48
C MET A 277 3.89 0.93 -13.00
N TRP A 278 3.34 0.04 -12.16
CA TRP A 278 3.29 0.26 -10.72
C TRP A 278 4.71 0.45 -10.15
N CYS A 279 5.67 -0.36 -10.58
CA CYS A 279 7.06 -0.20 -10.16
C CYS A 279 7.71 1.10 -10.68
N MET A 280 7.42 1.51 -11.90
CA MET A 280 7.85 2.81 -12.43
C MET A 280 7.25 3.97 -11.63
N LEU A 281 5.99 3.84 -11.25
CA LEU A 281 5.23 4.88 -10.53
C LEU A 281 5.56 4.94 -9.03
N ALA A 282 6.43 4.07 -8.50
CA ALA A 282 6.68 3.93 -7.06
C ALA A 282 5.38 3.78 -6.26
N ALA A 283 4.44 2.99 -6.79
CA ALA A 283 3.15 2.75 -6.21
C ALA A 283 3.21 1.59 -5.21
N PRO A 284 2.38 1.56 -4.15
CA PRO A 284 2.27 0.39 -3.29
C PRO A 284 1.98 -0.88 -4.10
N LEU A 285 2.71 -1.96 -3.85
CA LEU A 285 2.53 -3.24 -4.53
C LEU A 285 1.64 -4.15 -3.67
N MET A 286 0.33 -3.94 -3.74
CA MET A 286 -0.68 -4.68 -2.98
C MET A 286 -1.39 -5.68 -3.88
N ALA A 287 -1.02 -6.97 -3.82
CA ALA A 287 -1.63 -8.03 -4.62
C ALA A 287 -3.09 -8.26 -4.21
N GLY A 288 -4.00 -8.33 -5.20
CA GLY A 288 -5.45 -8.50 -4.99
C GLY A 288 -5.98 -9.87 -5.43
N ASN A 289 -5.11 -10.83 -5.73
CA ASN A 289 -5.46 -12.17 -6.25
C ASN A 289 -5.52 -13.25 -5.16
N ASP A 290 -5.91 -14.46 -5.54
CA ASP A 290 -5.84 -15.66 -4.69
C ASP A 290 -4.43 -16.25 -4.73
N LEU A 291 -3.62 -16.02 -3.69
CA LEU A 291 -2.22 -16.46 -3.64
C LEU A 291 -2.09 -17.99 -3.69
N SER A 292 -3.12 -18.73 -3.25
CA SER A 292 -3.13 -20.21 -3.26
C SER A 292 -3.36 -20.81 -4.66
N LYS A 293 -3.68 -19.95 -5.65
CA LYS A 293 -4.00 -20.37 -7.02
C LYS A 293 -3.14 -19.68 -8.08
N MET A 294 -2.01 -19.12 -7.68
CA MET A 294 -1.10 -18.51 -8.65
C MET A 294 -0.53 -19.55 -9.61
N ASP A 295 -0.67 -19.31 -10.90
CA ASP A 295 0.07 -20.01 -11.94
C ASP A 295 1.53 -19.54 -12.01
N ALA A 296 2.30 -20.16 -12.89
CA ALA A 296 3.72 -19.85 -13.05
C ALA A 296 3.95 -18.39 -13.52
N ASP A 297 3.12 -17.91 -14.42
CA ASP A 297 3.21 -16.55 -14.97
C ASP A 297 2.90 -15.50 -13.90
N THR A 298 1.82 -15.68 -13.15
CA THR A 298 1.45 -14.82 -12.01
C THR A 298 2.57 -14.74 -10.97
N LYS A 299 3.12 -15.91 -10.61
CA LYS A 299 4.23 -15.98 -9.65
C LYS A 299 5.48 -15.30 -10.18
N GLU A 300 5.86 -15.53 -11.46
CA GLU A 300 7.00 -14.88 -12.10
C GLU A 300 6.85 -13.35 -12.06
N ILE A 301 5.67 -12.82 -12.40
CA ILE A 301 5.39 -11.38 -12.42
C ILE A 301 5.51 -10.81 -11.01
N LEU A 302 4.77 -11.35 -10.04
CA LEU A 302 4.70 -10.80 -8.68
C LEU A 302 6.01 -10.94 -7.90
N THR A 303 6.92 -11.84 -8.29
CA THR A 303 8.19 -12.07 -7.59
C THR A 303 9.45 -11.65 -8.37
N ASN A 304 9.30 -10.91 -9.47
CA ASN A 304 10.46 -10.40 -10.23
C ASN A 304 11.22 -9.35 -9.43
N LYS A 305 12.29 -9.79 -8.76
CA LYS A 305 13.09 -8.93 -7.87
C LYS A 305 13.77 -7.77 -8.58
N GLU A 306 14.06 -7.87 -9.87
CA GLU A 306 14.72 -6.80 -10.63
C GLU A 306 13.73 -5.67 -10.94
N VAL A 307 12.49 -6.00 -11.26
CA VAL A 307 11.41 -5.03 -11.47
C VAL A 307 11.00 -4.42 -10.13
N ILE A 308 10.83 -5.23 -9.08
CA ILE A 308 10.56 -4.77 -7.72
C ILE A 308 11.64 -3.81 -7.21
N ALA A 309 12.92 -4.05 -7.54
CA ALA A 309 14.03 -3.17 -7.13
C ALA A 309 13.93 -1.76 -7.75
N VAL A 310 13.19 -1.58 -8.83
CA VAL A 310 12.87 -0.25 -9.38
C VAL A 310 11.83 0.45 -8.51
N ASP A 311 10.81 -0.27 -8.05
CA ASP A 311 9.81 0.25 -7.13
C ASP A 311 10.43 0.66 -5.77
N GLN A 312 11.20 -0.26 -5.21
CA GLN A 312 11.80 -0.17 -3.88
C GLN A 312 13.11 0.63 -3.84
N ASP A 313 13.44 1.35 -4.91
CA ASP A 313 14.67 2.16 -4.94
C ASP A 313 14.65 3.26 -3.88
N LYS A 314 15.74 3.35 -3.10
CA LYS A 314 15.87 4.24 -1.94
C LYS A 314 15.82 5.74 -2.26
N LEU A 315 16.00 6.14 -3.55
CA LEU A 315 15.82 7.52 -3.97
C LEU A 315 14.36 7.95 -3.81
N GLY A 316 13.42 7.00 -3.95
CA GLY A 316 12.00 7.20 -3.68
C GLY A 316 11.31 8.15 -4.65
N GLU A 317 11.83 8.33 -5.85
CA GLU A 317 11.18 9.14 -6.87
C GLU A 317 10.17 8.32 -7.69
N GLN A 318 9.01 8.91 -7.98
CA GLN A 318 8.07 8.38 -8.95
C GLN A 318 8.57 8.63 -10.38
N GLY A 319 8.40 7.65 -11.27
CA GLY A 319 8.70 7.78 -12.69
C GLY A 319 7.83 8.84 -13.39
N ARG A 320 8.36 9.40 -14.46
CA ARG A 320 7.70 10.46 -15.24
C ARG A 320 7.47 9.99 -16.67
N ARG A 321 6.36 10.36 -17.26
CA ARG A 321 6.15 10.21 -18.70
C ARG A 321 7.12 11.18 -19.40
N PHE A 322 8.25 10.62 -19.87
CA PHE A 322 9.31 11.39 -20.53
C PHE A 322 8.92 11.78 -21.96
N MET A 323 8.25 10.88 -22.67
CA MET A 323 7.77 11.12 -24.03
C MET A 323 6.39 10.50 -24.18
N ASP A 324 5.46 11.29 -24.70
CA ASP A 324 4.12 10.90 -25.10
C ASP A 324 3.98 11.00 -26.61
N MET A 325 3.73 9.86 -27.27
CA MET A 325 3.53 9.75 -28.72
C MET A 325 2.13 9.20 -29.03
N GLY A 326 1.16 9.47 -28.17
CA GLY A 326 -0.17 8.89 -28.21
C GLY A 326 -0.21 7.50 -27.60
N GLU A 327 -0.42 6.48 -28.42
CA GLU A 327 -0.49 5.08 -27.95
C GLU A 327 0.89 4.46 -27.63
N ARG A 328 1.97 5.21 -27.78
CA ARG A 328 3.34 4.80 -27.45
C ARG A 328 3.96 5.78 -26.48
N GLU A 329 4.44 5.29 -25.37
CA GLU A 329 4.98 6.13 -24.31
C GLU A 329 6.37 5.69 -23.87
N ILE A 330 7.18 6.64 -23.44
CA ILE A 330 8.46 6.37 -22.79
C ILE A 330 8.43 7.00 -21.40
N TRP A 331 8.61 6.17 -20.41
CA TRP A 331 8.69 6.56 -19.02
C TRP A 331 10.11 6.46 -18.51
N ALA A 332 10.52 7.39 -17.67
CA ALA A 332 11.84 7.43 -17.07
C ALA A 332 11.76 7.70 -15.58
N LYS A 333 12.53 6.93 -14.79
CA LYS A 333 12.60 7.03 -13.33
C LYS A 333 14.07 7.04 -12.90
N PRO A 334 14.56 8.15 -12.31
CA PRO A 334 15.89 8.16 -11.75
C PRO A 334 15.96 7.22 -10.55
N LEU A 335 17.06 6.49 -10.45
CA LEU A 335 17.35 5.56 -9.37
C LEU A 335 18.57 6.03 -8.58
N ALA A 336 18.76 5.47 -7.41
CA ALA A 336 19.94 5.71 -6.62
C ALA A 336 21.24 5.40 -7.41
N ASN A 337 22.37 5.99 -6.99
CA ASN A 337 23.68 5.80 -7.60
C ASN A 337 23.81 6.29 -9.07
N GLY A 338 22.91 7.17 -9.53
CA GLY A 338 22.94 7.70 -10.90
C GLY A 338 22.49 6.69 -11.95
N GLU A 339 21.75 5.67 -11.55
CA GLU A 339 21.10 4.71 -12.45
C GLU A 339 19.74 5.25 -12.92
N LEU A 340 19.17 4.60 -13.93
CA LEU A 340 17.88 5.00 -14.52
C LEU A 340 17.07 3.75 -14.88
N ALA A 341 15.79 3.75 -14.54
CA ALA A 341 14.83 2.85 -15.16
C ALA A 341 14.13 3.57 -16.32
N VAL A 342 13.97 2.87 -17.44
CA VAL A 342 13.20 3.34 -18.61
C VAL A 342 12.21 2.26 -18.99
N CYS A 343 10.96 2.66 -19.21
CA CYS A 343 9.90 1.78 -19.66
C CYS A 343 9.31 2.31 -20.96
N PHE A 344 9.43 1.51 -22.04
CA PHE A 344 8.77 1.74 -23.32
C PHE A 344 7.44 1.02 -23.27
N MET A 345 6.33 1.74 -23.24
CA MET A 345 4.98 1.22 -23.13
C MET A 345 4.26 1.33 -24.47
N ASN A 346 3.73 0.22 -24.92
CA ASN A 346 2.91 0.13 -26.13
C ASN A 346 1.44 -0.05 -25.75
N ARG A 347 0.59 0.92 -26.06
CA ARG A 347 -0.87 0.86 -25.84
C ARG A 347 -1.65 0.39 -27.07
N GLU A 348 -0.96 0.25 -28.23
CA GLU A 348 -1.59 -0.20 -29.47
C GLU A 348 -1.98 -1.68 -29.40
N ASP A 349 -3.01 -2.05 -30.15
CA ASP A 349 -3.43 -3.45 -30.40
C ASP A 349 -2.46 -4.22 -31.31
N THR A 350 -1.38 -3.57 -31.74
CA THR A 350 -0.36 -4.16 -32.63
C THR A 350 1.04 -4.02 -32.03
N PRO A 351 1.98 -4.92 -32.37
CA PRO A 351 3.34 -4.83 -31.87
C PRO A 351 4.04 -3.54 -32.33
N TRP A 352 4.80 -2.93 -31.43
CA TRP A 352 5.66 -1.78 -31.70
C TRP A 352 7.08 -2.24 -32.05
N ASN A 353 7.53 -1.99 -33.29
CA ASN A 353 8.91 -2.18 -33.69
C ASN A 353 9.76 -1.00 -33.20
N LEU A 354 10.28 -1.07 -32.00
CA LEU A 354 11.10 -0.04 -31.38
C LEU A 354 12.47 0.06 -32.10
N ASN A 355 12.88 1.29 -32.40
CA ASN A 355 14.22 1.63 -32.85
C ASN A 355 14.63 2.96 -32.19
N TYR A 356 15.08 2.89 -30.95
CA TYR A 356 15.32 4.07 -30.11
C TYR A 356 16.78 4.53 -30.17
N ASN A 357 16.97 5.80 -30.51
CA ASN A 357 18.26 6.45 -30.56
C ASN A 357 18.50 7.27 -29.29
N TRP A 358 19.35 6.77 -28.40
CA TRP A 358 19.67 7.43 -27.12
C TRP A 358 20.38 8.77 -27.29
N HIS A 359 21.17 8.97 -28.33
CA HIS A 359 21.85 10.25 -28.60
C HIS A 359 20.90 11.34 -29.09
N ALA A 360 19.87 10.97 -29.88
CA ALA A 360 18.85 11.92 -30.32
C ALA A 360 17.80 12.21 -29.24
N ASN A 361 17.54 11.25 -28.33
CA ASN A 361 16.52 11.33 -27.29
C ASN A 361 17.18 11.13 -25.91
N THR A 362 18.08 12.05 -25.57
CA THR A 362 18.85 12.00 -24.33
C THR A 362 17.97 12.26 -23.14
N ILE A 363 18.04 11.39 -22.13
CA ILE A 363 17.36 11.57 -20.85
C ILE A 363 18.31 12.24 -19.86
N TYR A 364 17.80 13.29 -19.23
CA TYR A 364 18.53 14.07 -18.23
C TYR A 364 17.70 14.29 -16.99
N PHE A 365 18.29 13.99 -15.84
CA PHE A 365 17.76 14.35 -14.53
C PHE A 365 18.83 15.13 -13.77
N ALA A 366 18.55 16.35 -13.38
CA ALA A 366 19.48 17.20 -12.66
C ALA A 366 20.09 16.47 -11.46
N ASN A 367 21.42 16.45 -11.36
CA ASN A 367 22.20 15.82 -10.30
C ASN A 367 22.18 14.26 -10.22
N SER A 368 21.54 13.56 -11.14
CA SER A 368 21.47 12.09 -11.08
C SER A 368 21.84 11.39 -12.39
N VAL A 369 21.27 11.79 -13.52
CA VAL A 369 21.48 11.14 -14.83
C VAL A 369 21.88 12.15 -15.88
N ASP A 370 22.99 11.88 -16.58
CA ASP A 370 23.49 12.69 -17.71
C ASP A 370 24.03 11.81 -18.83
N MET A 371 23.20 11.59 -19.86
CA MET A 371 23.57 10.82 -21.05
C MET A 371 24.42 11.59 -22.06
N HIS A 372 24.65 12.91 -21.86
CA HIS A 372 25.58 13.67 -22.67
C HIS A 372 27.03 13.36 -22.28
N GLN A 373 27.25 13.07 -20.99
CA GLN A 373 28.58 12.80 -20.45
C GLN A 373 28.90 11.30 -20.33
N TYR A 374 27.88 10.45 -20.14
CA TYR A 374 28.10 9.07 -19.76
C TYR A 374 27.36 8.09 -20.64
N GLU A 375 28.04 6.99 -20.95
CA GLU A 375 27.43 5.80 -21.56
C GLU A 375 26.85 4.91 -20.46
N TYR A 376 25.71 4.27 -20.74
CA TYR A 376 25.04 3.35 -19.82
C TYR A 376 24.91 1.97 -20.44
N THR A 377 25.14 0.94 -19.64
CA THR A 377 24.77 -0.45 -19.97
C THR A 377 23.26 -0.61 -19.79
N ILE A 378 22.60 -1.27 -20.74
CA ILE A 378 21.15 -1.47 -20.77
C ILE A 378 20.84 -2.92 -20.44
N LYS A 379 20.10 -3.16 -19.37
CA LYS A 379 19.60 -4.48 -18.96
C LYS A 379 18.09 -4.54 -19.07
N ASP A 380 17.57 -5.52 -19.80
CA ASP A 380 16.15 -5.89 -19.81
C ASP A 380 15.81 -6.61 -18.49
N LEU A 381 14.84 -6.09 -17.76
CA LEU A 381 14.50 -6.56 -16.42
C LEU A 381 13.55 -7.78 -16.44
N TRP A 382 12.85 -8.02 -17.54
CA TRP A 382 12.00 -9.19 -17.70
C TRP A 382 12.78 -10.38 -18.29
N GLN A 383 13.74 -10.12 -19.18
CA GLN A 383 14.62 -11.15 -19.72
C GLN A 383 15.88 -11.40 -18.86
N HIS A 384 16.11 -10.60 -17.81
CA HIS A 384 17.31 -10.65 -16.96
C HIS A 384 18.63 -10.53 -17.74
N LYS A 385 18.61 -9.83 -18.86
CA LYS A 385 19.71 -9.85 -19.85
C LYS A 385 20.20 -8.45 -20.21
N VAL A 386 21.51 -8.29 -20.32
CA VAL A 386 22.12 -7.11 -20.94
C VAL A 386 21.85 -7.15 -22.44
N ILE A 387 21.19 -6.12 -22.97
CA ILE A 387 20.77 -6.01 -24.37
C ILE A 387 21.58 -4.99 -25.17
N GLY A 388 22.46 -4.23 -24.54
CA GLY A 388 23.32 -3.26 -25.23
C GLY A 388 23.81 -2.12 -24.34
N THR A 389 24.14 -1.02 -24.97
CA THR A 389 24.52 0.24 -24.31
C THR A 389 23.87 1.43 -24.99
N THR A 390 23.84 2.59 -24.33
CA THR A 390 23.29 3.83 -24.89
C THR A 390 24.10 4.41 -26.06
N ALA A 391 25.32 3.91 -26.31
CA ALA A 391 26.10 4.26 -27.51
C ALA A 391 25.48 3.73 -28.81
N LYS A 392 24.55 2.79 -28.74
CA LYS A 392 23.89 2.16 -29.90
C LYS A 392 22.36 2.30 -29.78
N TYR A 393 21.70 2.14 -30.94
CA TYR A 393 20.23 2.07 -30.93
C TYR A 393 19.75 0.84 -30.19
N THR A 394 18.70 1.02 -29.34
CA THR A 394 17.95 -0.10 -28.81
C THR A 394 16.87 -0.51 -29.80
N LYS A 395 16.93 -1.77 -30.24
CA LYS A 395 15.92 -2.37 -31.13
C LYS A 395 15.22 -3.50 -30.42
N ALA A 396 13.89 -3.47 -30.42
CA ALA A 396 13.05 -4.50 -29.83
C ALA A 396 11.68 -4.55 -30.52
N VAL A 397 10.98 -5.65 -30.38
CA VAL A 397 9.55 -5.74 -30.70
C VAL A 397 8.81 -5.78 -29.38
N ILE A 398 8.01 -4.75 -29.09
CA ILE A 398 7.18 -4.65 -27.90
C ILE A 398 5.79 -5.15 -28.27
N PRO A 399 5.25 -6.18 -27.59
CA PRO A 399 3.93 -6.71 -27.90
C PRO A 399 2.82 -5.65 -27.83
N ALA A 400 1.66 -5.95 -28.40
CA ALA A 400 0.45 -5.20 -28.13
C ALA A 400 0.20 -5.14 -26.63
N HIS A 401 -0.15 -3.98 -26.10
CA HIS A 401 -0.36 -3.68 -24.67
C HIS A 401 0.83 -4.04 -23.76
N GLY A 402 2.01 -4.30 -24.35
CA GLY A 402 3.22 -4.74 -23.66
C GLY A 402 4.19 -3.61 -23.33
N VAL A 403 5.27 -3.99 -22.65
CA VAL A 403 6.37 -3.09 -22.31
C VAL A 403 7.74 -3.69 -22.62
N LEU A 404 8.73 -2.82 -22.81
CA LEU A 404 10.13 -3.10 -22.60
C LEU A 404 10.59 -2.26 -21.41
N MET A 405 10.87 -2.90 -20.28
CA MET A 405 11.38 -2.23 -19.08
C MET A 405 12.86 -2.53 -18.90
N VAL A 406 13.68 -1.48 -18.89
CA VAL A 406 15.13 -1.60 -18.80
C VAL A 406 15.71 -0.80 -17.63
N ARG A 407 16.79 -1.29 -17.05
CA ARG A 407 17.65 -0.57 -16.12
C ARG A 407 18.94 -0.16 -16.81
N LEU A 408 19.30 1.10 -16.66
CA LEU A 408 20.51 1.69 -17.19
C LEU A 408 21.49 1.93 -16.07
N THR A 409 22.65 1.26 -16.14
CA THR A 409 23.74 1.42 -15.18
C THR A 409 24.88 2.15 -15.85
N LYS A 410 25.36 3.21 -15.22
CA LYS A 410 26.47 4.03 -15.72
C LYS A 410 27.70 3.16 -15.93
N LYS A 411 28.28 3.25 -17.11
CA LYS A 411 29.50 2.55 -17.46
C LYS A 411 30.69 3.26 -16.78
N GLN A 412 31.52 2.48 -16.09
CA GLN A 412 32.73 2.96 -15.45
C GLN A 412 33.80 3.36 -16.47
#